data_e71d3a3ce0f8b8c66a422a9afe20df80
#
_entry.id   e71d3a3ce0f8b8c66a422a9afe20df80
#
_cell.length_a   1.000
_cell.length_b   1.000
_cell.length_c   1.000
_cell.angle_alpha   90.00
_cell.angle_beta   90.00
_cell.angle_gamma   90.00
#
_symmetry.space_group_name_H-M   'P 1'
#
loop_
_entity.id
_entity.type
_entity.pdbx_description
1 polymer ?
#
loop_
_entity_poly.entity_id
_entity_poly.type
_entity_poly.pdbx_seq_one_letter_code
_entity_poly.pdbx_strand_id
1 'polypeptide(L)'
;LLYDVLSQGHETPLVEVLKRIQPGSTFGTVSGRRQSLMLSQRPDLIPLSVRGHVETRIERLLEGRVDALLLAQTGLERLRTTGVLDEVQTRLTALRIHPDDWPTAPGQGAVCIHCNAERYDEFSNLRQLLNHAPTEMDVIRERSILQMVGGGCLYPAGIEVRGDELRVRISPQGWRTTFCEGREYRIFSYKGQYEDFELRLPHDDEAPAFESVSGKPKYISTLNSDRISMVLANNGIAMSNLSVIDLIPKLDEWPQNFLQQYQSKREWPYLVLTSPFAAKCAIRAAEMNPDISRIKWLAIGEGTARACFRRGVTVAICAKARNSKELLQYISANVGVETKLLVP
;
A
#
# COMPACT_ATOMS: atom_id res chain seq x y z
N LEU A 1 -3.58 -0.38 -11.25
CA LEU A 1 -3.92 -1.66 -11.82
C LEU A 1 -5.33 -1.99 -11.49
N LEU A 2 -6.05 -2.33 -12.49
CA LEU A 2 -7.46 -2.49 -12.44
C LEU A 2 -7.85 -3.90 -12.81
N TYR A 3 -8.99 -4.25 -12.39
CA TYR A 3 -9.70 -5.46 -12.74
C TYR A 3 -10.40 -5.25 -14.08
N ASP A 4 -10.38 -6.22 -14.97
CA ASP A 4 -11.17 -6.17 -16.20
C ASP A 4 -12.66 -6.43 -15.89
N VAL A 5 -13.44 -5.34 -15.89
CA VAL A 5 -14.88 -5.39 -15.64
C VAL A 5 -15.65 -5.88 -16.86
N LEU A 6 -15.04 -5.84 -18.04
CA LEU A 6 -15.73 -6.00 -19.32
C LEU A 6 -15.46 -7.33 -20.00
N SER A 7 -14.28 -7.89 -19.81
CA SER A 7 -13.99 -9.21 -20.35
C SER A 7 -14.66 -10.29 -19.51
N GLN A 8 -15.62 -10.94 -20.06
CA GLN A 8 -16.20 -12.15 -19.48
C GLN A 8 -15.09 -13.21 -19.33
N GLY A 9 -14.39 -13.16 -18.18
CA GLY A 9 -13.70 -14.33 -17.70
C GLY A 9 -12.22 -14.52 -18.00
N HIS A 10 -11.54 -13.65 -18.71
CA HIS A 10 -10.09 -13.84 -18.94
C HIS A 10 -9.25 -13.23 -17.80
N GLU A 11 -8.72 -14.12 -16.98
CA GLU A 11 -7.75 -13.78 -15.95
C GLU A 11 -6.38 -13.53 -16.61
N THR A 12 -5.76 -12.40 -16.28
CA THR A 12 -4.48 -12.03 -16.84
C THR A 12 -3.36 -12.41 -15.88
N PRO A 13 -2.34 -13.14 -16.30
CA PRO A 13 -1.17 -13.40 -15.46
C PRO A 13 -0.56 -12.11 -14.92
N LEU A 14 -0.14 -12.14 -13.67
CA LEU A 14 0.40 -10.95 -13.00
C LEU A 14 1.56 -10.32 -13.79
N VAL A 15 2.42 -11.13 -14.36
CA VAL A 15 3.57 -10.68 -15.15
C VAL A 15 3.16 -9.83 -16.36
N GLU A 16 2.08 -10.19 -17.01
CA GLU A 16 1.51 -9.44 -18.15
C GLU A 16 0.91 -8.10 -17.70
N VAL A 17 0.23 -8.14 -16.57
CA VAL A 17 -0.32 -6.94 -15.94
C VAL A 17 0.79 -5.96 -15.58
N LEU A 18 1.86 -6.45 -14.98
CA LEU A 18 2.99 -5.64 -14.53
C LEU A 18 3.77 -5.00 -15.68
N LYS A 19 3.86 -5.66 -16.85
CA LYS A 19 4.50 -5.10 -18.05
C LYS A 19 3.80 -3.84 -18.55
N ARG A 20 2.52 -3.66 -18.29
CA ARG A 20 1.73 -2.48 -18.72
C ARG A 20 1.94 -1.24 -17.84
N ILE A 21 2.58 -1.40 -16.68
CA ILE A 21 2.85 -0.29 -15.76
C ILE A 21 4.21 0.30 -16.08
N GLN A 22 4.24 1.60 -16.34
CA GLN A 22 5.48 2.32 -16.59
C GLN A 22 6.42 2.27 -15.37
N PRO A 23 7.76 2.23 -15.58
CA PRO A 23 8.70 2.30 -14.47
C PRO A 23 8.49 3.55 -13.61
N GLY A 24 8.57 3.40 -12.29
CA GLY A 24 8.40 4.49 -11.33
C GLY A 24 6.96 4.99 -11.17
N SER A 25 5.96 4.30 -11.75
CA SER A 25 4.55 4.66 -11.58
C SER A 25 4.08 4.54 -10.14
N THR A 26 3.06 5.33 -9.82
CA THR A 26 2.37 5.27 -8.53
C THR A 26 1.21 4.30 -8.57
N PHE A 27 0.95 3.61 -7.45
CA PHE A 27 -0.24 2.77 -7.33
C PHE A 27 -0.97 3.01 -6.00
N GLY A 28 -2.31 3.10 -6.09
CA GLY A 28 -3.16 3.46 -4.97
C GLY A 28 -3.59 2.25 -4.15
N THR A 29 -3.13 2.13 -2.90
CA THR A 29 -3.65 1.18 -1.92
C THR A 29 -3.15 1.48 -0.51
N VAL A 30 -3.97 1.18 0.50
CA VAL A 30 -3.54 1.19 1.92
C VAL A 30 -3.29 -0.21 2.46
N SER A 31 -3.58 -1.24 1.68
CA SER A 31 -3.42 -2.64 2.10
C SER A 31 -1.97 -3.06 2.09
N GLY A 32 -1.43 -3.44 3.26
CA GLY A 32 -0.06 -3.97 3.39
C GLY A 32 0.17 -5.19 2.50
N ARG A 33 -0.81 -6.09 2.39
CA ARG A 33 -0.77 -7.24 1.48
C ARG A 33 -0.58 -6.81 0.02
N ARG A 34 -1.39 -5.85 -0.46
CA ARG A 34 -1.29 -5.39 -1.84
C ARG A 34 0.02 -4.65 -2.10
N GLN A 35 0.49 -3.88 -1.13
CA GLN A 35 1.79 -3.21 -1.23
C GLN A 35 2.92 -4.23 -1.32
N SER A 36 2.96 -5.21 -0.43
CA SER A 36 4.04 -6.19 -0.38
C SER A 36 4.07 -7.07 -1.63
N LEU A 37 2.93 -7.60 -2.06
CA LEU A 37 2.85 -8.42 -3.29
C LEU A 37 3.25 -7.63 -4.55
N MET A 38 2.88 -6.34 -4.63
CA MET A 38 3.27 -5.49 -5.76
C MET A 38 4.76 -5.19 -5.75
N LEU A 39 5.29 -4.77 -4.61
CA LEU A 39 6.67 -4.34 -4.48
C LEU A 39 7.68 -5.49 -4.54
N SER A 40 7.27 -6.73 -4.24
CA SER A 40 8.11 -7.90 -4.45
C SER A 40 8.38 -8.18 -5.93
N GLN A 41 7.49 -7.77 -6.82
CA GLN A 41 7.61 -7.96 -8.26
C GLN A 41 8.11 -6.70 -8.98
N ARG A 42 7.73 -5.53 -8.47
CA ARG A 42 8.05 -4.22 -9.06
C ARG A 42 8.50 -3.25 -7.96
N PRO A 43 9.75 -3.38 -7.50
CA PRO A 43 10.32 -2.53 -6.43
C PRO A 43 10.49 -1.06 -6.84
N ASP A 44 10.41 -0.77 -8.12
CA ASP A 44 10.45 0.58 -8.69
C ASP A 44 9.16 1.37 -8.45
N LEU A 45 8.02 0.70 -8.22
CA LEU A 45 6.73 1.34 -8.05
C LEU A 45 6.60 2.07 -6.69
N ILE A 46 5.69 3.05 -6.64
CA ILE A 46 5.48 3.89 -5.46
C ILE A 46 4.06 3.73 -4.95
N PRO A 47 3.87 3.10 -3.78
CA PRO A 47 2.54 2.98 -3.20
C PRO A 47 2.07 4.33 -2.63
N LEU A 48 0.81 4.70 -2.93
CA LEU A 48 0.14 5.85 -2.36
C LEU A 48 -1.11 5.45 -1.59
N SER A 49 -1.39 6.18 -0.50
CA SER A 49 -2.55 5.94 0.34
C SER A 49 -3.82 6.48 -0.32
N VAL A 50 -4.58 5.60 -0.98
CA VAL A 50 -5.89 5.93 -1.53
C VAL A 50 -6.98 5.27 -0.69
N ARG A 51 -7.80 6.09 -0.03
CA ARG A 51 -8.89 5.68 0.86
C ARG A 51 -10.23 6.18 0.31
N GLY A 52 -11.32 5.69 0.90
CA GLY A 52 -12.70 6.03 0.54
C GLY A 52 -13.44 4.86 -0.05
N HIS A 53 -14.67 5.09 -0.48
CA HIS A 53 -15.47 4.15 -1.24
C HIS A 53 -14.81 3.82 -2.58
N VAL A 54 -15.28 2.79 -3.27
CA VAL A 54 -14.66 2.35 -4.54
C VAL A 54 -14.73 3.45 -5.58
N GLU A 55 -15.87 4.16 -5.67
CA GLU A 55 -16.08 5.30 -6.56
C GLU A 55 -15.03 6.39 -6.33
N THR A 56 -14.88 6.82 -5.09
CA THR A 56 -13.90 7.85 -4.72
C THR A 56 -12.48 7.45 -5.10
N ARG A 57 -12.14 6.17 -5.00
CA ARG A 57 -10.81 5.68 -5.39
C ARG A 57 -10.64 5.71 -6.91
N ILE A 58 -11.69 5.39 -7.66
CA ILE A 58 -11.70 5.45 -9.12
C ILE A 58 -11.58 6.92 -9.58
N GLU A 59 -12.28 7.84 -8.93
CA GLU A 59 -12.14 9.28 -9.19
C GLU A 59 -10.69 9.74 -9.03
N ARG A 60 -9.98 9.28 -7.97
CA ARG A 60 -8.56 9.62 -7.77
C ARG A 60 -7.65 9.11 -8.89
N LEU A 61 -7.97 7.96 -9.48
CA LEU A 61 -7.27 7.47 -10.67
C LEU A 61 -7.58 8.34 -11.89
N LEU A 62 -8.83 8.69 -12.13
CA LEU A 62 -9.26 9.54 -13.23
C LEU A 62 -8.70 10.97 -13.15
N GLU A 63 -8.52 11.48 -11.92
CA GLU A 63 -7.86 12.75 -11.63
C GLU A 63 -6.34 12.69 -11.83
N GLY A 64 -5.77 11.51 -12.15
CA GLY A 64 -4.32 11.33 -12.32
C GLY A 64 -3.53 11.40 -11.00
N ARG A 65 -4.19 11.23 -9.84
CA ARG A 65 -3.51 11.22 -8.54
C ARG A 65 -2.69 9.96 -8.32
N VAL A 66 -3.03 8.90 -9.00
CA VAL A 66 -2.27 7.64 -9.09
C VAL A 66 -2.30 7.14 -10.53
N ASP A 67 -1.25 6.45 -10.93
CA ASP A 67 -1.17 5.87 -12.28
C ASP A 67 -1.87 4.51 -12.36
N ALA A 68 -2.02 3.84 -11.22
CA ALA A 68 -2.71 2.56 -11.13
C ALA A 68 -3.47 2.43 -9.81
N LEU A 69 -4.49 1.58 -9.76
CA LEU A 69 -5.32 1.33 -8.58
C LEU A 69 -5.60 -0.17 -8.43
N LEU A 70 -5.48 -0.66 -7.20
CA LEU A 70 -5.81 -2.04 -6.86
C LEU A 70 -7.13 -2.11 -6.09
N LEU A 71 -8.11 -2.79 -6.67
CA LEU A 71 -9.44 -2.95 -6.08
C LEU A 71 -9.81 -4.42 -5.93
N ALA A 72 -10.80 -4.71 -5.09
CA ALA A 72 -11.44 -6.00 -5.04
C ALA A 72 -12.50 -6.09 -6.15
N GLN A 73 -12.53 -7.22 -6.86
CA GLN A 73 -13.50 -7.50 -7.92
C GLN A 73 -14.94 -7.30 -7.45
N THR A 74 -15.28 -7.86 -6.29
CA THR A 74 -16.62 -7.78 -5.70
C THR A 74 -17.10 -6.34 -5.49
N GLY A 75 -16.19 -5.39 -5.21
CA GLY A 75 -16.52 -3.98 -5.10
C GLY A 75 -16.90 -3.37 -6.44
N LEU A 76 -16.19 -3.74 -7.50
CA LEU A 76 -16.49 -3.27 -8.87
C LEU A 76 -17.77 -3.90 -9.41
N GLU A 77 -18.00 -5.18 -9.16
CA GLU A 77 -19.22 -5.87 -9.59
C GLU A 77 -20.49 -5.27 -8.95
N ARG A 78 -20.42 -4.93 -7.66
CA ARG A 78 -21.52 -4.22 -6.99
C ARG A 78 -21.80 -2.85 -7.62
N LEU A 79 -20.76 -2.10 -7.98
CA LEU A 79 -20.92 -0.80 -8.64
C LEU A 79 -21.46 -0.92 -10.08
N ARG A 80 -21.11 -2.01 -10.78
CA ARG A 80 -21.62 -2.24 -12.13
C ARG A 80 -23.15 -2.31 -12.15
N THR A 81 -23.76 -2.91 -11.13
CA THR A 81 -25.21 -3.00 -11.03
C THR A 81 -25.91 -1.66 -10.82
N THR A 82 -25.16 -0.63 -10.42
CA THR A 82 -25.70 0.73 -10.20
C THR A 82 -25.53 1.66 -11.41
N GLY A 83 -24.85 1.20 -12.48
CA GLY A 83 -24.56 2.02 -13.67
C GLY A 83 -23.45 3.08 -13.48
N VAL A 84 -22.94 3.24 -12.26
CA VAL A 84 -21.90 4.26 -11.94
C VAL A 84 -20.60 4.04 -12.73
N LEU A 85 -20.33 2.80 -13.16
CA LEU A 85 -19.10 2.48 -13.91
C LEU A 85 -19.22 2.69 -15.42
N ASP A 86 -20.39 2.95 -15.99
CA ASP A 86 -20.61 2.94 -17.43
C ASP A 86 -19.81 4.06 -18.13
N GLU A 87 -19.72 5.24 -17.53
CA GLU A 87 -18.90 6.34 -18.06
C GLU A 87 -17.40 6.12 -17.84
N VAL A 88 -17.04 5.39 -16.80
CA VAL A 88 -15.65 5.14 -16.39
C VAL A 88 -14.99 4.11 -17.28
N GLN A 89 -15.73 3.12 -17.76
CA GLN A 89 -15.25 1.99 -18.55
C GLN A 89 -14.55 2.42 -19.84
N THR A 90 -14.99 3.51 -20.45
CA THR A 90 -14.40 4.04 -21.70
C THR A 90 -13.05 4.72 -21.48
N ARG A 91 -12.72 5.08 -20.24
CA ARG A 91 -11.54 5.88 -19.88
C ARG A 91 -10.45 5.09 -19.17
N LEU A 92 -10.74 3.90 -18.69
CA LEU A 92 -9.83 3.10 -17.87
C LEU A 92 -9.68 1.69 -18.45
N THR A 93 -8.46 1.16 -18.35
CA THR A 93 -8.19 -0.26 -18.60
C THR A 93 -8.26 -1.01 -17.28
N ALA A 94 -9.16 -1.97 -17.20
CA ALA A 94 -9.31 -2.84 -16.05
C ALA A 94 -8.80 -4.24 -16.39
N LEU A 95 -8.00 -4.84 -15.50
CA LEU A 95 -7.42 -6.17 -15.67
C LEU A 95 -7.69 -7.01 -14.42
N ARG A 96 -8.19 -8.21 -14.62
CA ARG A 96 -8.34 -9.21 -13.56
C ARG A 96 -7.04 -9.97 -13.41
N ILE A 97 -6.45 -9.92 -12.22
CA ILE A 97 -5.24 -10.67 -11.89
C ILE A 97 -5.64 -12.12 -11.58
N HIS A 98 -4.89 -13.07 -12.13
CA HIS A 98 -5.12 -14.49 -11.88
C HIS A 98 -5.03 -14.81 -10.37
N PRO A 99 -5.97 -15.59 -9.78
CA PRO A 99 -5.98 -15.90 -8.35
C PRO A 99 -4.72 -16.62 -7.86
N ASP A 100 -4.09 -17.44 -8.67
CA ASP A 100 -2.84 -18.12 -8.33
C ASP A 100 -1.70 -17.14 -8.08
N ASP A 101 -1.72 -16.01 -8.80
CA ASP A 101 -0.75 -14.95 -8.62
C ASP A 101 -1.12 -13.98 -7.50
N TRP A 102 -2.42 -13.86 -7.22
CA TRP A 102 -2.94 -12.85 -6.30
C TRP A 102 -4.10 -13.35 -5.45
N PRO A 103 -3.86 -14.29 -4.51
CA PRO A 103 -4.92 -14.74 -3.60
C PRO A 103 -5.52 -13.56 -2.82
N THR A 104 -6.82 -13.64 -2.57
CA THR A 104 -7.57 -12.58 -1.91
C THR A 104 -7.22 -12.43 -0.42
N ALA A 105 -7.73 -11.40 0.21
CA ALA A 105 -7.70 -11.34 1.67
C ALA A 105 -8.70 -12.36 2.24
N PRO A 106 -8.42 -12.98 3.39
CA PRO A 106 -9.35 -13.91 4.04
C PRO A 106 -10.75 -13.32 4.21
N GLY A 107 -11.76 -14.05 3.73
CA GLY A 107 -13.15 -13.63 3.73
C GLY A 107 -13.52 -12.54 2.72
N GLN A 108 -12.64 -12.19 1.78
CA GLN A 108 -12.94 -11.16 0.79
C GLN A 108 -14.10 -11.58 -0.11
N GLY A 109 -15.14 -10.77 -0.13
CA GLY A 109 -16.35 -11.01 -0.93
C GLY A 109 -17.47 -11.74 -0.17
N ALA A 110 -17.17 -12.43 0.92
CA ALA A 110 -18.19 -13.02 1.78
C ALA A 110 -18.98 -11.91 2.52
N VAL A 111 -20.29 -12.08 2.57
CA VAL A 111 -21.19 -11.23 3.36
C VAL A 111 -21.42 -11.89 4.70
N CYS A 112 -21.07 -11.23 5.78
CA CYS A 112 -21.33 -11.71 7.13
C CYS A 112 -22.57 -11.00 7.69
N ILE A 113 -23.53 -11.79 8.14
CA ILE A 113 -24.70 -11.31 8.87
C ILE A 113 -24.51 -11.69 10.33
N HIS A 114 -24.62 -10.71 11.22
CA HIS A 114 -24.48 -10.93 12.66
C HIS A 114 -25.61 -10.24 13.43
N CYS A 115 -25.96 -10.78 14.57
CA CYS A 115 -26.92 -10.21 15.51
C CYS A 115 -26.28 -10.08 16.90
N ASN A 116 -26.94 -9.36 17.81
CA ASN A 116 -26.55 -9.39 19.20
C ASN A 116 -26.70 -10.80 19.78
N ALA A 117 -25.69 -11.29 20.49
CA ALA A 117 -25.67 -12.63 21.07
C ALA A 117 -26.88 -12.90 21.98
N GLU A 118 -27.34 -11.89 22.74
CA GLU A 118 -28.53 -11.98 23.61
C GLU A 118 -29.84 -12.21 22.84
N ARG A 119 -29.84 -11.90 21.52
CA ARG A 119 -30.99 -12.06 20.64
C ARG A 119 -30.84 -13.22 19.65
N TYR A 120 -29.87 -14.09 19.88
CA TYR A 120 -29.58 -15.19 18.95
C TYR A 120 -30.81 -16.07 18.65
N ASP A 121 -31.60 -16.39 19.70
CA ASP A 121 -32.79 -17.26 19.56
C ASP A 121 -33.85 -16.65 18.65
N GLU A 122 -34.00 -15.31 18.65
CA GLU A 122 -34.93 -14.60 17.77
C GLU A 122 -34.55 -14.73 16.29
N PHE A 123 -33.27 -14.90 15.99
CA PHE A 123 -32.72 -14.94 14.63
C PHE A 123 -32.20 -16.31 14.19
N SER A 124 -32.37 -17.34 15.03
CA SER A 124 -31.86 -18.69 14.75
C SER A 124 -32.33 -19.25 13.40
N ASN A 125 -33.59 -18.98 13.03
CA ASN A 125 -34.18 -19.39 11.76
C ASN A 125 -33.52 -18.70 10.55
N LEU A 126 -33.01 -17.48 10.71
CA LEU A 126 -32.34 -16.75 9.62
C LEU A 126 -31.04 -17.44 9.19
N ARG A 127 -30.34 -18.10 10.12
CA ARG A 127 -29.15 -18.87 9.79
C ARG A 127 -29.49 -19.97 8.78
N GLN A 128 -30.59 -20.71 8.98
CA GLN A 128 -31.00 -21.78 8.07
C GLN A 128 -31.37 -21.24 6.68
N LEU A 129 -31.93 -20.03 6.60
CA LEU A 129 -32.39 -19.44 5.35
C LEU A 129 -31.29 -18.75 4.57
N LEU A 130 -30.33 -18.13 5.25
CA LEU A 130 -29.37 -17.21 4.64
C LEU A 130 -27.93 -17.75 4.60
N ASN A 131 -27.61 -18.76 5.44
CA ASN A 131 -26.25 -19.28 5.48
C ASN A 131 -25.94 -20.13 4.25
N HIS A 132 -24.82 -19.84 3.59
CA HIS A 132 -24.25 -20.66 2.54
C HIS A 132 -23.07 -21.45 3.12
N ALA A 133 -23.35 -22.71 3.51
CA ALA A 133 -22.40 -23.56 4.24
C ALA A 133 -21.02 -23.71 3.54
N PRO A 134 -20.92 -23.86 2.20
CA PRO A 134 -19.61 -23.91 1.53
C PRO A 134 -18.80 -22.62 1.75
N THR A 135 -19.41 -21.44 1.61
CA THR A 135 -18.74 -20.16 1.86
C THR A 135 -18.33 -20.00 3.32
N GLU A 136 -19.18 -20.42 4.26
CA GLU A 136 -18.83 -20.41 5.68
C GLU A 136 -17.58 -21.26 5.95
N MET A 137 -17.51 -22.46 5.39
CA MET A 137 -16.39 -23.36 5.56
C MET A 137 -15.11 -22.78 4.96
N ASP A 138 -15.17 -22.25 3.74
CA ASP A 138 -14.03 -21.61 3.08
C ASP A 138 -13.49 -20.45 3.91
N VAL A 139 -14.36 -19.56 4.40
CA VAL A 139 -13.97 -18.42 5.23
C VAL A 139 -13.38 -18.86 6.58
N ILE A 140 -13.93 -19.90 7.21
CA ILE A 140 -13.38 -20.46 8.45
C ILE A 140 -11.95 -20.97 8.21
N ARG A 141 -11.74 -21.73 7.15
CA ARG A 141 -10.42 -22.25 6.75
C ARG A 141 -9.41 -21.12 6.47
N GLU A 142 -9.80 -20.10 5.71
CA GLU A 142 -8.97 -18.92 5.44
C GLU A 142 -8.57 -18.18 6.73
N ARG A 143 -9.51 -18.00 7.64
CA ARG A 143 -9.29 -17.30 8.91
C ARG A 143 -8.44 -18.12 9.88
N SER A 144 -8.57 -19.45 9.86
CA SER A 144 -7.70 -20.31 10.69
C SER A 144 -6.23 -20.15 10.30
N ILE A 145 -5.92 -20.12 9.00
CA ILE A 145 -4.56 -19.87 8.51
C ILE A 145 -4.08 -18.48 8.92
N LEU A 146 -4.94 -17.45 8.80
CA LEU A 146 -4.59 -16.10 9.24
C LEU A 146 -4.28 -16.04 10.75
N GLN A 147 -5.00 -16.80 11.57
CA GLN A 147 -4.71 -16.92 13.01
C GLN A 147 -3.38 -17.61 13.29
N MET A 148 -3.03 -18.65 12.53
CA MET A 148 -1.74 -19.35 12.66
C MET A 148 -0.54 -18.41 12.48
N VAL A 149 -0.66 -17.41 11.60
CA VAL A 149 0.39 -16.40 11.41
C VAL A 149 0.32 -15.25 12.43
N GLY A 150 -0.57 -15.32 13.41
CA GLY A 150 -0.77 -14.26 14.40
C GLY A 150 -1.33 -12.97 13.81
N GLY A 151 -1.97 -13.04 12.64
CA GLY A 151 -2.35 -11.88 11.85
C GLY A 151 -3.77 -11.41 12.03
N GLY A 152 -3.99 -10.13 11.76
CA GLY A 152 -5.26 -9.47 11.60
C GLY A 152 -5.37 -8.81 10.22
N CYS A 153 -6.28 -7.87 10.05
CA CYS A 153 -6.54 -7.20 8.78
C CYS A 153 -5.32 -6.41 8.20
N LEU A 154 -4.31 -6.15 9.00
CA LEU A 154 -3.07 -5.48 8.59
C LEU A 154 -1.97 -6.45 8.18
N TYR A 155 -2.13 -7.73 8.46
CA TYR A 155 -1.12 -8.73 8.11
C TYR A 155 -1.02 -8.89 6.58
N PRO A 156 0.18 -8.96 6.00
CA PRO A 156 0.37 -8.98 4.55
C PRO A 156 0.15 -10.40 3.96
N ALA A 157 -1.02 -10.99 4.21
CA ALA A 157 -1.41 -12.32 3.78
C ALA A 157 -2.54 -12.30 2.74
N GLY A 158 -2.35 -12.98 1.63
CA GLY A 158 -3.38 -13.43 0.71
C GLY A 158 -3.65 -14.90 0.97
N ILE A 159 -4.89 -15.25 1.29
CA ILE A 159 -5.32 -16.61 1.60
C ILE A 159 -6.70 -16.78 0.98
N GLU A 160 -6.83 -17.72 0.10
CA GLU A 160 -8.08 -18.00 -0.61
C GLU A 160 -8.32 -19.51 -0.63
N VAL A 161 -9.47 -19.92 -0.12
CA VAL A 161 -9.96 -21.30 -0.15
C VAL A 161 -11.17 -21.37 -1.07
N ARG A 162 -11.21 -22.39 -1.91
CA ARG A 162 -12.39 -22.75 -2.72
C ARG A 162 -12.59 -24.25 -2.65
N GLY A 163 -13.51 -24.68 -1.78
CA GLY A 163 -13.66 -26.09 -1.44
C GLY A 163 -12.36 -26.64 -0.82
N ASP A 164 -11.73 -27.60 -1.48
CA ASP A 164 -10.50 -28.18 -0.98
C ASP A 164 -9.22 -27.54 -1.55
N GLU A 165 -9.35 -26.66 -2.54
CA GLU A 165 -8.21 -25.95 -3.11
C GLU A 165 -7.85 -24.72 -2.29
N LEU A 166 -6.59 -24.61 -1.92
CA LEU A 166 -6.01 -23.51 -1.15
C LEU A 166 -4.92 -22.78 -1.94
N ARG A 167 -4.98 -21.45 -1.92
CA ARG A 167 -3.95 -20.55 -2.44
C ARG A 167 -3.50 -19.62 -1.34
N VAL A 168 -2.19 -19.54 -1.12
CA VAL A 168 -1.59 -18.71 -0.07
C VAL A 168 -0.42 -17.91 -0.63
N ARG A 169 -0.37 -16.63 -0.28
CA ARG A 169 0.82 -15.78 -0.43
C ARG A 169 0.96 -14.91 0.80
N ILE A 170 2.02 -15.12 1.56
CA ILE A 170 2.28 -14.42 2.82
C ILE A 170 3.64 -13.76 2.74
N SER A 171 3.67 -12.46 2.95
CA SER A 171 4.93 -11.73 3.09
C SER A 171 5.41 -11.78 4.54
N PRO A 172 6.72 -11.75 4.81
CA PRO A 172 7.25 -11.67 6.17
C PRO A 172 6.70 -10.45 6.90
N GLN A 173 6.57 -10.51 8.21
CA GLN A 173 6.06 -9.38 9.00
C GLN A 173 6.96 -8.14 8.84
N GLY A 174 8.28 -8.33 8.79
CA GLY A 174 9.29 -7.29 8.58
C GLY A 174 9.48 -6.84 7.13
N TRP A 175 8.71 -7.35 6.16
CA TRP A 175 8.90 -7.11 4.72
C TRP A 175 9.18 -5.65 4.35
N ARG A 176 8.51 -4.72 5.04
CA ARG A 176 8.65 -3.29 4.74
C ARG A 176 10.04 -2.77 5.12
N THR A 177 10.56 -3.16 6.28
CA THR A 177 11.91 -2.82 6.71
C THR A 177 12.93 -3.40 5.74
N THR A 178 12.83 -4.69 5.43
CA THR A 178 13.69 -5.38 4.46
C THR A 178 13.67 -4.69 3.10
N PHE A 179 12.49 -4.40 2.56
CA PHE A 179 12.33 -3.63 1.32
C PHE A 179 12.98 -2.24 1.39
N CYS A 180 12.83 -1.56 2.51
CA CYS A 180 13.34 -0.21 2.68
C CYS A 180 14.86 -0.14 2.84
N GLU A 181 15.46 -1.21 3.28
CA GLU A 181 16.90 -1.42 3.29
C GLU A 181 17.42 -1.79 1.90
N GLY A 182 16.53 -1.89 0.92
CA GLY A 182 16.83 -2.25 -0.47
C GLY A 182 17.12 -3.75 -0.63
N ARG A 183 16.77 -4.58 0.33
CA ARG A 183 16.88 -6.03 0.27
C ARG A 183 15.61 -6.66 -0.30
N GLU A 184 15.75 -7.77 -0.99
CA GLU A 184 14.62 -8.57 -1.42
C GLU A 184 14.06 -9.35 -0.23
N TYR A 185 12.74 -9.47 -0.15
CA TYR A 185 12.08 -10.34 0.81
C TYR A 185 11.37 -11.48 0.06
N ARG A 186 11.36 -12.65 0.69
CA ARG A 186 10.72 -13.83 0.13
C ARG A 186 9.26 -13.90 0.55
N ILE A 187 8.39 -14.15 -0.41
CA ILE A 187 6.97 -14.42 -0.15
C ILE A 187 6.80 -15.92 -0.02
N PHE A 188 6.23 -16.37 1.08
CA PHE A 188 5.74 -17.73 1.19
C PHE A 188 4.58 -17.92 0.22
N SER A 189 4.64 -18.95 -0.59
CA SER A 189 3.61 -19.26 -1.58
C SER A 189 3.25 -20.74 -1.50
N TYR A 190 1.94 -21.02 -1.47
CA TYR A 190 1.41 -22.37 -1.52
C TYR A 190 0.20 -22.41 -2.45
N LYS A 191 0.08 -23.49 -3.22
CA LYS A 191 -1.09 -23.85 -3.99
C LYS A 191 -1.25 -25.37 -3.94
N GLY A 192 -2.38 -25.84 -3.47
CA GLY A 192 -2.65 -27.27 -3.33
C GLY A 192 -3.91 -27.55 -2.53
N GLN A 193 -4.03 -28.78 -2.01
CA GLN A 193 -5.13 -29.15 -1.15
C GLN A 193 -5.00 -28.51 0.24
N TYR A 194 -6.13 -28.14 0.82
CA TYR A 194 -6.16 -27.55 2.16
C TYR A 194 -5.57 -28.49 3.21
N GLU A 195 -5.87 -29.79 3.12
CA GLU A 195 -5.42 -30.81 4.09
C GLU A 195 -3.90 -31.02 4.08
N ASP A 196 -3.23 -30.74 2.96
CA ASP A 196 -1.80 -30.90 2.79
C ASP A 196 -1.01 -29.64 3.17
N PHE A 197 -1.69 -28.61 3.63
CA PHE A 197 -1.08 -27.33 3.92
C PHE A 197 -0.22 -27.33 5.18
N GLU A 198 1.05 -27.03 5.01
CA GLU A 198 1.99 -26.72 6.10
C GLU A 198 2.48 -25.29 6.00
N LEU A 199 2.30 -24.54 7.09
CA LEU A 199 2.79 -23.17 7.16
C LEU A 199 4.30 -23.16 7.43
N ARG A 200 5.07 -22.68 6.46
CA ARG A 200 6.53 -22.47 6.58
C ARG A 200 6.84 -21.03 6.25
N LEU A 201 6.75 -20.15 7.24
CA LEU A 201 7.10 -18.74 7.03
C LEU A 201 8.61 -18.60 6.82
N PRO A 202 9.05 -17.85 5.80
CA PRO A 202 10.46 -17.51 5.68
C PRO A 202 10.88 -16.66 6.88
N HIS A 203 12.01 -17.01 7.50
CA HIS A 203 12.62 -16.17 8.52
C HIS A 203 13.22 -14.93 7.87
N ASP A 204 13.12 -13.77 8.55
CA ASP A 204 13.68 -12.50 8.05
C ASP A 204 15.22 -12.58 7.88
N ASP A 205 15.88 -13.49 8.59
CA ASP A 205 17.32 -13.74 8.52
C ASP A 205 17.77 -14.45 7.22
N GLU A 206 16.86 -15.04 6.47
CA GLU A 206 17.14 -15.70 5.18
C GLU A 206 17.14 -14.72 3.97
N ALA A 207 16.81 -13.46 4.19
CA ALA A 207 16.91 -12.46 3.14
C ALA A 207 18.40 -12.33 2.75
N PRO A 208 18.76 -12.46 1.46
CA PRO A 208 20.15 -12.32 1.06
C PRO A 208 20.64 -10.94 1.49
N ALA A 209 21.69 -10.94 2.32
CA ALA A 209 22.41 -9.71 2.62
C ALA A 209 22.92 -9.16 1.28
N PHE A 210 22.86 -7.84 1.08
CA PHE A 210 23.57 -7.23 -0.03
C PHE A 210 25.01 -7.70 0.05
N GLU A 211 25.52 -8.25 -1.05
CA GLU A 211 26.96 -8.38 -1.18
C GLU A 211 27.51 -6.97 -1.05
N SER A 212 28.19 -6.71 0.07
CA SER A 212 28.90 -5.48 0.25
C SER A 212 29.88 -5.38 -0.92
N VAL A 213 29.75 -4.35 -1.75
CA VAL A 213 30.66 -4.15 -2.88
C VAL A 213 32.05 -4.05 -2.29
N SER A 214 32.82 -5.16 -2.38
CA SER A 214 34.18 -5.22 -1.89
C SER A 214 35.08 -4.43 -2.84
N GLY A 215 35.65 -3.34 -2.39
CA GLY A 215 36.60 -2.54 -3.16
C GLY A 215 36.83 -1.16 -2.55
N LYS A 216 37.96 -0.57 -2.87
CA LYS A 216 38.17 0.85 -2.49
C LYS A 216 37.15 1.71 -3.23
N PRO A 217 36.43 2.60 -2.53
CA PRO A 217 35.45 3.45 -3.19
C PRO A 217 36.14 4.37 -4.21
N LYS A 218 35.64 4.35 -5.44
CA LYS A 218 36.11 5.18 -6.55
C LYS A 218 35.45 6.57 -6.54
N TYR A 219 34.35 6.72 -5.81
CA TYR A 219 33.56 7.94 -5.79
C TYR A 219 33.26 8.36 -4.36
N ILE A 220 33.20 9.66 -4.13
CA ILE A 220 32.81 10.25 -2.85
C ILE A 220 31.58 11.13 -3.10
N SER A 221 30.53 10.92 -2.30
CA SER A 221 29.37 11.80 -2.25
C SER A 221 29.45 12.69 -1.02
N THR A 222 29.12 13.95 -1.18
CA THR A 222 29.02 14.93 -0.08
C THR A 222 27.58 15.15 0.37
N LEU A 223 26.64 14.37 -0.16
CA LEU A 223 25.23 14.44 0.22
C LEU A 223 24.99 13.85 1.60
N ASN A 224 24.09 14.46 2.36
CA ASN A 224 23.64 13.92 3.65
C ASN A 224 22.55 12.83 3.50
N SER A 225 22.62 12.05 2.44
CA SER A 225 21.69 10.96 2.17
C SER A 225 22.43 9.81 1.48
N ASP A 226 22.17 8.60 1.90
CA ASP A 226 22.76 7.37 1.33
C ASP A 226 22.12 6.94 -0.01
N ARG A 227 21.23 7.76 -0.56
CA ARG A 227 20.44 7.38 -1.74
C ARG A 227 21.30 7.03 -2.95
N ILE A 228 22.31 7.87 -3.25
CA ILE A 228 23.17 7.64 -4.41
C ILE A 228 24.09 6.46 -4.16
N SER A 229 24.67 6.35 -2.96
CA SER A 229 25.53 5.21 -2.59
C SER A 229 24.77 3.89 -2.68
N MET A 230 23.51 3.83 -2.25
CA MET A 230 22.68 2.65 -2.39
C MET A 230 22.37 2.29 -3.84
N VAL A 231 22.02 3.27 -4.68
CA VAL A 231 21.77 3.04 -6.11
C VAL A 231 23.02 2.53 -6.82
N LEU A 232 24.17 3.10 -6.51
CA LEU A 232 25.45 2.71 -7.10
C LEU A 232 25.89 1.32 -6.60
N ALA A 233 25.70 1.03 -5.31
CA ALA A 233 26.00 -0.29 -4.75
C ALA A 233 25.18 -1.38 -5.43
N ASN A 234 23.90 -1.14 -5.72
CA ASN A 234 23.04 -2.07 -6.47
C ASN A 234 23.52 -2.32 -7.91
N ASN A 235 24.39 -1.45 -8.43
CA ASN A 235 25.03 -1.59 -9.74
C ASN A 235 26.51 -2.00 -9.63
N GLY A 236 26.93 -2.52 -8.49
CA GLY A 236 28.30 -2.99 -8.28
C GLY A 236 29.36 -1.88 -8.17
N ILE A 237 28.95 -0.64 -7.93
CA ILE A 237 29.84 0.52 -7.84
C ILE A 237 30.01 0.94 -6.39
N ALA A 238 31.22 0.81 -5.85
CA ALA A 238 31.56 1.25 -4.52
C ALA A 238 31.69 2.78 -4.44
N MET A 239 30.95 3.40 -3.52
CA MET A 239 30.99 4.84 -3.25
C MET A 239 31.00 5.08 -1.74
N SER A 240 31.84 6.01 -1.28
CA SER A 240 31.78 6.53 0.10
C SER A 240 30.87 7.75 0.15
N ASN A 241 30.05 7.82 1.20
CA ASN A 241 29.27 9.02 1.49
C ASN A 241 29.92 9.77 2.65
N LEU A 242 30.37 10.99 2.38
CA LEU A 242 30.96 11.89 3.36
C LEU A 242 30.11 13.16 3.43
N SER A 243 29.14 13.16 4.31
CA SER A 243 28.27 14.32 4.53
C SER A 243 29.10 15.52 5.06
N VAL A 244 28.96 16.66 4.40
CA VAL A 244 29.59 17.90 4.84
C VAL A 244 28.61 18.86 5.53
N ILE A 245 27.33 18.46 5.62
CA ILE A 245 26.26 19.24 6.25
C ILE A 245 25.47 18.30 7.14
N ASP A 246 25.29 18.67 8.40
CA ASP A 246 24.37 18.01 9.31
C ASP A 246 23.06 18.79 9.40
N LEU A 247 21.95 18.08 9.19
CA LEU A 247 20.61 18.62 9.33
C LEU A 247 20.06 18.22 10.70
N ILE A 248 19.86 19.23 11.56
CA ILE A 248 19.35 19.03 12.93
C ILE A 248 17.85 19.32 12.95
N PRO A 249 17.00 18.34 13.33
CA PRO A 249 15.57 18.58 13.48
C PRO A 249 15.28 19.48 14.68
N LYS A 250 14.50 20.54 14.48
CA LYS A 250 13.98 21.40 15.56
C LYS A 250 12.53 21.03 15.87
N LEU A 251 12.32 19.89 16.53
CA LEU A 251 10.99 19.35 16.80
C LEU A 251 10.22 20.13 17.87
N ASP A 252 10.93 20.82 18.76
CA ASP A 252 10.40 21.69 19.79
C ASP A 252 9.77 22.97 19.22
N GLU A 253 10.20 23.39 18.04
CA GLU A 253 9.62 24.54 17.33
C GLU A 253 8.31 24.16 16.57
N TRP A 254 7.95 22.87 16.50
CA TRP A 254 6.68 22.47 15.91
C TRP A 254 5.52 22.93 16.79
N PRO A 255 4.54 23.67 16.23
CA PRO A 255 3.41 24.15 17.00
C PRO A 255 2.52 22.96 17.42
N GLN A 256 2.77 22.45 18.62
CA GLN A 256 2.09 21.24 19.13
C GLN A 256 0.56 21.39 19.16
N ASN A 257 0.06 22.61 19.31
CA ASN A 257 -1.36 22.90 19.46
C ASN A 257 -2.04 23.39 18.17
N PHE A 258 -1.30 23.56 17.05
CA PHE A 258 -1.90 24.16 15.86
C PHE A 258 -2.99 23.27 15.23
N LEU A 259 -2.94 21.96 15.43
CA LEU A 259 -3.96 21.03 14.97
C LEU A 259 -5.23 21.02 15.82
N GLN A 260 -5.19 21.53 17.06
CA GLN A 260 -6.36 21.59 17.93
C GLN A 260 -7.53 22.35 17.30
N GLN A 261 -7.25 23.39 16.53
CA GLN A 261 -8.26 24.16 15.80
C GLN A 261 -8.99 23.35 14.71
N TYR A 262 -8.44 22.18 14.29
CA TYR A 262 -9.02 21.31 13.28
C TYR A 262 -9.73 20.09 13.87
N GLN A 263 -9.58 19.81 15.17
CA GLN A 263 -10.21 18.64 15.83
C GLN A 263 -11.74 18.68 15.76
N SER A 264 -12.31 19.88 15.84
CA SER A 264 -13.77 20.11 15.74
C SER A 264 -14.26 20.25 14.29
N LYS A 265 -13.36 20.40 13.32
CA LYS A 265 -13.67 20.59 11.91
C LYS A 265 -13.39 19.28 11.17
N ARG A 266 -14.27 18.86 10.27
CA ARG A 266 -14.06 17.64 9.46
C ARG A 266 -12.98 17.79 8.41
N GLU A 267 -12.45 18.99 8.19
CA GLU A 267 -11.44 19.31 7.18
C GLU A 267 -10.07 19.51 7.83
N TRP A 268 -9.19 18.56 7.61
CA TRP A 268 -7.80 18.62 8.07
C TRP A 268 -6.89 19.21 6.98
N PRO A 269 -5.84 19.98 7.35
CA PRO A 269 -4.87 20.47 6.38
C PRO A 269 -4.09 19.32 5.75
N TYR A 270 -3.39 19.59 4.65
CA TYR A 270 -2.38 18.68 4.12
C TYR A 270 -1.01 19.03 4.70
N LEU A 271 -0.24 18.03 5.10
CA LEU A 271 1.15 18.18 5.47
C LEU A 271 2.01 18.05 4.20
N VAL A 272 2.67 19.13 3.81
CA VAL A 272 3.50 19.19 2.59
C VAL A 272 4.95 18.92 2.96
N LEU A 273 5.50 17.83 2.46
CA LEU A 273 6.87 17.41 2.71
C LEU A 273 7.73 17.72 1.50
N THR A 274 8.62 18.68 1.64
CA THR A 274 9.46 19.22 0.55
C THR A 274 10.74 18.43 0.31
N SER A 275 11.13 17.56 1.26
CA SER A 275 12.37 16.79 1.18
C SER A 275 12.30 15.49 2.01
N PRO A 276 13.20 14.52 1.76
CA PRO A 276 13.37 13.35 2.62
C PRO A 276 13.70 13.69 4.08
N PHE A 277 14.37 14.82 4.32
CA PHE A 277 14.64 15.28 5.67
C PHE A 277 13.37 15.80 6.36
N ALA A 278 12.55 16.60 5.67
CA ALA A 278 11.25 17.04 6.16
C ALA A 278 10.34 15.82 6.50
N ALA A 279 10.38 14.76 5.68
CA ALA A 279 9.70 13.53 5.98
C ALA A 279 10.17 12.89 7.30
N LYS A 280 11.49 12.85 7.53
CA LYS A 280 12.06 12.34 8.79
C LYS A 280 11.61 13.15 10.00
N CYS A 281 11.60 14.48 9.89
CA CYS A 281 11.13 15.38 10.95
C CYS A 281 9.63 15.19 11.23
N ALA A 282 8.81 15.14 10.19
CA ALA A 282 7.37 14.96 10.30
C ALA A 282 6.99 13.63 10.99
N ILE A 283 7.73 12.56 10.71
CA ILE A 283 7.50 11.26 11.35
C ILE A 283 7.79 11.34 12.85
N ARG A 284 8.92 11.95 13.23
CA ARG A 284 9.24 12.15 14.64
C ARG A 284 8.22 13.06 15.34
N ALA A 285 7.77 14.11 14.67
CA ALA A 285 6.72 14.98 15.19
C ALA A 285 5.39 14.21 15.36
N ALA A 286 5.06 13.29 14.46
CA ALA A 286 3.87 12.45 14.56
C ALA A 286 3.93 11.42 15.71
N GLU A 287 5.12 10.97 16.08
CA GLU A 287 5.34 10.14 17.27
C GLU A 287 5.04 10.93 18.56
N MET A 288 5.36 12.23 18.58
CA MET A 288 5.10 13.12 19.72
C MET A 288 3.65 13.64 19.73
N ASN A 289 3.05 13.84 18.57
CA ASN A 289 1.68 14.32 18.39
C ASN A 289 0.91 13.44 17.39
N PRO A 290 0.08 12.49 17.89
CA PRO A 290 -0.67 11.56 17.02
C PRO A 290 -1.64 12.23 16.04
N ASP A 291 -2.06 13.47 16.28
CA ASP A 291 -2.93 14.21 15.36
C ASP A 291 -2.26 14.47 14.01
N ILE A 292 -0.92 14.57 13.97
CA ILE A 292 -0.16 14.70 12.74
C ILE A 292 -0.31 13.48 11.84
N SER A 293 -0.49 12.29 12.40
CA SER A 293 -0.72 11.08 11.62
C SER A 293 -2.13 10.98 11.02
N ARG A 294 -3.09 11.80 11.50
CA ARG A 294 -4.46 11.85 10.98
C ARG A 294 -4.59 12.70 9.73
N ILE A 295 -3.70 13.68 9.54
CA ILE A 295 -3.72 14.55 8.35
C ILE A 295 -3.20 13.81 7.13
N LYS A 296 -3.53 14.32 5.95
CA LYS A 296 -3.04 13.76 4.69
C LYS A 296 -1.65 14.30 4.41
N TRP A 297 -0.73 13.41 4.06
CA TRP A 297 0.64 13.78 3.74
C TRP A 297 0.82 13.87 2.23
N LEU A 298 1.38 14.98 1.78
CA LEU A 298 1.74 15.25 0.40
C LEU A 298 3.27 15.33 0.32
N ALA A 299 3.88 14.43 -0.44
CA ALA A 299 5.32 14.44 -0.69
C ALA A 299 5.64 15.12 -2.02
N ILE A 300 6.68 15.97 -2.04
CA ILE A 300 7.24 16.48 -3.28
C ILE A 300 8.28 15.47 -3.77
N GLY A 301 7.99 14.89 -4.94
CA GLY A 301 8.86 13.94 -5.61
C GLY A 301 8.93 12.56 -4.93
N GLU A 302 9.37 11.60 -5.73
CA GLU A 302 9.44 10.19 -5.35
C GLU A 302 10.37 9.92 -4.18
N GLY A 303 11.50 10.63 -4.10
CA GLY A 303 12.48 10.43 -3.02
C GLY A 303 11.89 10.73 -1.64
N THR A 304 11.06 11.78 -1.54
CA THR A 304 10.35 12.14 -0.31
C THR A 304 9.26 11.12 0.03
N ALA A 305 8.49 10.68 -0.97
CA ALA A 305 7.47 9.64 -0.79
C ALA A 305 8.09 8.32 -0.31
N ARG A 306 9.20 7.90 -0.91
CA ARG A 306 9.95 6.71 -0.47
C ARG A 306 10.53 6.86 0.93
N ALA A 307 11.01 8.06 1.31
CA ALA A 307 11.50 8.32 2.66
C ALA A 307 10.40 8.19 3.73
N CYS A 308 9.18 8.61 3.42
CA CYS A 308 8.01 8.36 4.25
C CYS A 308 7.70 6.85 4.33
N PHE A 309 7.63 6.20 3.18
CA PHE A 309 7.30 4.78 3.08
C PHE A 309 8.30 3.90 3.86
N ARG A 310 9.60 4.23 3.80
CA ARG A 310 10.66 3.58 4.59
C ARG A 310 10.38 3.55 6.10
N ARG A 311 9.60 4.50 6.59
CA ARG A 311 9.26 4.63 8.02
C ARG A 311 7.81 4.27 8.32
N GLY A 312 7.18 3.50 7.45
CA GLY A 312 5.81 3.01 7.67
C GLY A 312 4.69 3.98 7.27
N VAL A 313 5.01 5.16 6.75
CA VAL A 313 4.02 6.16 6.35
C VAL A 313 3.84 6.15 4.84
N THR A 314 2.64 5.82 4.39
CA THR A 314 2.27 5.92 2.98
C THR A 314 1.61 7.28 2.72
N VAL A 315 2.23 8.11 1.90
CA VAL A 315 1.70 9.44 1.58
C VAL A 315 0.42 9.34 0.75
N ALA A 316 -0.45 10.34 0.87
CA ALA A 316 -1.69 10.40 0.09
C ALA A 316 -1.46 10.89 -1.34
N ILE A 317 -0.48 11.76 -1.52
CA ILE A 317 -0.14 12.39 -2.79
C ILE A 317 1.37 12.44 -2.96
N CYS A 318 1.86 12.10 -4.16
CA CYS A 318 3.24 12.35 -4.59
C CYS A 318 3.22 13.35 -5.73
N ALA A 319 3.51 14.63 -5.43
CA ALA A 319 3.54 15.67 -6.43
C ALA A 319 4.84 15.57 -7.25
N LYS A 320 4.71 15.38 -8.56
CA LYS A 320 5.85 15.38 -9.51
C LYS A 320 6.24 16.84 -9.85
N ALA A 321 6.63 17.63 -8.84
CA ALA A 321 7.02 19.02 -8.98
C ALA A 321 8.53 19.18 -8.77
N ARG A 322 9.19 19.97 -9.61
CA ARG A 322 10.64 20.23 -9.56
C ARG A 322 10.98 21.51 -8.82
N ASN A 323 9.99 22.41 -8.67
CA ASN A 323 10.15 23.70 -8.03
C ASN A 323 8.83 24.15 -7.39
N SER A 324 8.87 25.24 -6.63
CA SER A 324 7.71 25.77 -5.91
C SER A 324 6.57 26.20 -6.82
N LYS A 325 6.87 26.72 -8.03
CA LYS A 325 5.84 27.14 -9.01
C LYS A 325 5.06 25.94 -9.52
N GLU A 326 5.75 24.87 -9.92
CA GLU A 326 5.11 23.62 -10.36
C GLU A 326 4.31 22.98 -9.22
N LEU A 327 4.82 23.06 -7.99
CA LEU A 327 4.12 22.58 -6.82
C LEU A 327 2.82 23.33 -6.59
N LEU A 328 2.82 24.65 -6.66
CA LEU A 328 1.62 25.48 -6.53
C LEU A 328 0.60 25.17 -7.62
N GLN A 329 1.04 25.02 -8.85
CA GLN A 329 0.17 24.60 -9.96
C GLN A 329 -0.46 23.22 -9.70
N TYR A 330 0.38 22.27 -9.25
CA TYR A 330 -0.10 20.93 -8.91
C TYR A 330 -1.14 20.96 -7.77
N ILE A 331 -0.88 21.71 -6.70
CA ILE A 331 -1.78 21.85 -5.55
C ILE A 331 -3.09 22.49 -5.97
N SER A 332 -3.04 23.58 -6.73
CA SER A 332 -4.24 24.26 -7.23
C SER A 332 -5.12 23.35 -8.09
N ALA A 333 -4.50 22.54 -8.95
CA ALA A 333 -5.21 21.62 -9.83
C ALA A 333 -5.75 20.37 -9.15
N ASN A 334 -5.04 19.83 -8.14
CA ASN A 334 -5.32 18.49 -7.61
C ASN A 334 -5.78 18.46 -6.15
N VAL A 335 -5.55 19.52 -5.39
CA VAL A 335 -5.86 19.58 -3.97
C VAL A 335 -6.96 20.59 -3.66
N GLY A 336 -7.05 21.64 -4.47
CA GLY A 336 -8.01 22.73 -4.33
C GLY A 336 -7.38 23.99 -3.73
N VAL A 337 -7.84 25.15 -4.22
CA VAL A 337 -7.27 26.47 -3.87
C VAL A 337 -7.54 26.86 -2.41
N GLU A 338 -8.64 26.38 -1.83
CA GLU A 338 -9.02 26.69 -0.46
C GLU A 338 -8.44 25.72 0.59
N THR A 339 -7.70 24.71 0.15
CA THR A 339 -7.14 23.72 1.06
C THR A 339 -6.01 24.32 1.88
N LYS A 340 -6.08 24.14 3.19
CA LYS A 340 -5.02 24.57 4.10
C LYS A 340 -3.83 23.63 4.01
N LEU A 341 -2.65 24.23 3.92
CA LEU A 341 -1.39 23.51 3.81
C LEU A 341 -0.55 23.79 5.07
N LEU A 342 0.04 22.73 5.59
CA LEU A 342 1.08 22.80 6.60
C LEU A 342 2.40 22.48 5.93
N VAL A 343 3.32 23.41 5.95
CA VAL A 343 4.69 23.22 5.43
C VAL A 343 5.64 23.32 6.62
N PRO A 344 6.24 22.20 7.04
CA PRO A 344 7.17 22.18 8.15
C PRO A 344 8.54 22.77 7.79
#